data_881809193d89879b36cf7751e6405768
#
_entry.id   881809193d89879b36cf7751e6405768
#
_cell.length_a   1.000
_cell.length_b   1.000
_cell.length_c   1.000
_cell.angle_alpha   90.00
_cell.angle_beta   90.00
_cell.angle_gamma   90.00
#
_symmetry.space_group_name_H-M   'P 1'
#
loop_
_entity.id
_entity.type
_entity.pdbx_description
1 polymer ?
#
loop_
_entity_poly.entity_id
_entity_poly.type
_entity_poly.pdbx_seq_one_letter_code
_entity_poly.pdbx_strand_id
1 'polypeptide(L)'
;MTTFDFFNIIRSIPKTLRFNLHYFPLKTALKLPVVVSHRTYLRELHGKVELPENVETAMVKIGFGDVGHYDRKRSRTIWQVSGTVSFGGKASIGHGSKLSVRGHLSLGADFNMTAESTIVCAKEISFGRDCLLSWDILVMDTDEHPLYNKENERINPDKAIIVGNHVWIGCKCVLLKGAEVPDNTVVAAGTMVKSNFSNEYQVIGGNPPAILKRDIRWEH
;
A
#
# COMPACT_ATOMS: atom_id res chain seq x y z
N MET A 1 -17.85 11.56 -15.11
CA MET A 1 -16.48 12.13 -15.06
C MET A 1 -16.64 13.64 -15.02
N THR A 2 -16.22 14.29 -13.95
CA THR A 2 -16.33 15.75 -13.85
C THR A 2 -15.29 16.43 -14.74
N THR A 3 -15.51 17.70 -15.15
CA THR A 3 -14.52 18.51 -15.89
C THR A 3 -13.17 18.56 -15.16
N PHE A 4 -13.21 18.56 -13.85
CA PHE A 4 -12.02 18.53 -12.98
C PHE A 4 -11.21 17.23 -13.11
N ASP A 5 -11.88 16.09 -13.26
CA ASP A 5 -11.21 14.81 -13.46
C ASP A 5 -10.52 14.73 -14.81
N PHE A 6 -11.13 15.26 -15.87
CA PHE A 6 -10.57 15.30 -17.22
C PHE A 6 -9.24 16.10 -17.26
N PHE A 7 -9.22 17.30 -16.69
CA PHE A 7 -7.99 18.11 -16.61
C PHE A 7 -6.89 17.43 -15.81
N ASN A 8 -7.23 16.75 -14.72
CA ASN A 8 -6.26 16.02 -13.92
C ASN A 8 -5.66 14.83 -14.69
N ILE A 9 -6.43 14.15 -15.49
CA ILE A 9 -5.95 13.06 -16.35
C ILE A 9 -4.96 13.61 -17.39
N ILE A 10 -5.28 14.68 -18.11
CA ILE A 10 -4.39 15.30 -19.11
C ILE A 10 -3.06 15.72 -18.45
N ARG A 11 -3.11 16.39 -17.30
CA ARG A 11 -1.90 16.81 -16.56
C ARG A 11 -1.07 15.62 -16.06
N SER A 12 -1.66 14.45 -15.94
CA SER A 12 -1.01 13.23 -15.48
C SER A 12 -0.27 12.47 -16.59
N ILE A 13 -0.54 12.77 -17.87
CA ILE A 13 0.05 12.09 -19.04
C ILE A 13 1.59 12.06 -18.98
N PRO A 14 2.30 13.17 -18.76
CA PRO A 14 3.78 13.14 -18.77
C PRO A 14 4.37 12.21 -17.71
N LYS A 15 3.82 12.19 -16.49
CA LYS A 15 4.30 11.29 -15.44
C LYS A 15 3.93 9.85 -15.68
N THR A 16 2.73 9.60 -16.22
CA THR A 16 2.28 8.28 -16.64
C THR A 16 3.20 7.69 -17.69
N LEU A 17 3.51 8.45 -18.74
CA LEU A 17 4.46 8.03 -19.78
C LEU A 17 5.85 7.77 -19.19
N ARG A 18 6.39 8.72 -18.41
CA ARG A 18 7.71 8.54 -17.77
C ARG A 18 7.77 7.28 -16.92
N PHE A 19 6.76 6.99 -16.12
CA PHE A 19 6.71 5.82 -15.25
C PHE A 19 6.69 4.51 -16.07
N ASN A 20 5.79 4.42 -17.03
CA ASN A 20 5.64 3.20 -17.83
C ASN A 20 6.85 2.92 -18.71
N LEU A 21 7.41 3.95 -19.38
CA LEU A 21 8.62 3.79 -20.19
C LEU A 21 9.87 3.48 -19.37
N HIS A 22 9.88 3.86 -18.09
CA HIS A 22 10.99 3.54 -17.19
C HIS A 22 10.97 2.09 -16.73
N TYR A 23 9.78 1.59 -16.31
CA TYR A 23 9.69 0.27 -15.68
C TYR A 23 9.43 -0.89 -16.63
N PHE A 24 8.83 -0.63 -17.79
CA PHE A 24 8.35 -1.72 -18.64
C PHE A 24 8.93 -1.69 -20.05
N PRO A 25 9.07 -2.90 -20.69
CA PRO A 25 9.37 -2.97 -22.11
C PRO A 25 8.35 -2.19 -22.93
N LEU A 26 8.77 -1.63 -24.08
CA LEU A 26 7.96 -0.71 -24.89
C LEU A 26 6.55 -1.24 -25.20
N LYS A 27 6.43 -2.54 -25.54
CA LYS A 27 5.15 -3.20 -25.83
C LYS A 27 4.16 -3.10 -24.65
N THR A 28 4.64 -3.27 -23.42
CA THR A 28 3.85 -3.15 -22.18
C THR A 28 3.62 -1.68 -21.83
N ALA A 29 4.67 -0.86 -21.94
CA ALA A 29 4.62 0.56 -21.61
C ALA A 29 3.55 1.32 -22.43
N LEU A 30 3.40 0.99 -23.72
CA LEU A 30 2.40 1.59 -24.62
C LEU A 30 0.95 1.25 -24.25
N LYS A 31 0.72 0.19 -23.49
CA LYS A 31 -0.60 -0.10 -22.92
C LYS A 31 -0.96 0.81 -21.74
N LEU A 32 0.01 1.56 -21.20
CA LEU A 32 -0.15 2.42 -20.02
C LEU A 32 -0.80 1.71 -18.83
N PRO A 33 -0.26 0.56 -18.38
CA PRO A 33 -0.86 -0.20 -17.28
C PRO A 33 -0.91 0.55 -15.96
N VAL A 34 0.06 1.44 -15.73
CA VAL A 34 0.11 2.25 -14.52
C VAL A 34 -0.17 3.71 -14.87
N VAL A 35 -1.23 4.27 -14.32
CA VAL A 35 -1.51 5.72 -14.43
C VAL A 35 -1.05 6.41 -13.17
N VAL A 36 -0.32 7.53 -13.35
CA VAL A 36 0.33 8.26 -12.26
C VAL A 36 -0.16 9.70 -12.23
N SER A 37 -0.77 10.10 -11.12
CA SER A 37 -1.26 11.47 -10.94
C SER A 37 -0.14 12.50 -11.09
N HIS A 38 -0.45 13.64 -11.72
CA HIS A 38 0.48 14.78 -11.82
C HIS A 38 0.99 15.27 -10.46
N ARG A 39 0.27 14.98 -9.38
CA ARG A 39 0.65 15.32 -7.99
C ARG A 39 1.57 14.31 -7.35
N THR A 40 1.84 13.17 -7.97
CA THR A 40 2.79 12.18 -7.45
C THR A 40 4.22 12.69 -7.59
N TYR A 41 4.99 12.65 -6.52
CA TYR A 41 6.42 12.88 -6.56
C TYR A 41 7.14 11.54 -6.78
N LEU A 42 7.65 11.35 -7.98
CA LEU A 42 8.51 10.23 -8.35
C LEU A 42 9.93 10.50 -7.81
N ARG A 43 10.15 10.19 -6.53
CA ARG A 43 11.39 10.50 -5.81
C ARG A 43 12.53 9.58 -6.21
N GLU A 44 12.22 8.27 -6.30
CA GLU A 44 13.19 7.24 -6.64
C GLU A 44 12.54 6.17 -7.51
N LEU A 45 13.24 5.76 -8.58
CA LEU A 45 12.76 4.82 -9.58
C LEU A 45 13.76 3.68 -9.86
N HIS A 46 14.73 3.44 -8.98
CA HIS A 46 15.82 2.47 -9.22
C HIS A 46 15.38 1.02 -9.06
N GLY A 47 14.26 0.77 -8.41
CA GLY A 47 13.74 -0.57 -8.15
C GLY A 47 13.06 -1.22 -9.35
N LYS A 48 12.28 -2.26 -9.07
CA LYS A 48 11.48 -2.99 -10.06
C LYS A 48 9.99 -2.82 -9.78
N VAL A 49 9.20 -2.83 -10.85
CA VAL A 49 7.74 -2.95 -10.78
C VAL A 49 7.34 -4.16 -11.60
N GLU A 50 6.64 -5.09 -10.96
CA GLU A 50 6.16 -6.32 -11.57
C GLU A 50 4.64 -6.28 -11.73
N LEU A 51 4.16 -6.72 -12.88
CA LEU A 51 2.74 -6.80 -13.23
C LEU A 51 2.38 -8.25 -13.57
N PRO A 52 1.11 -8.66 -13.43
CA PRO A 52 0.67 -9.97 -13.89
C PRO A 52 0.77 -10.07 -15.42
N GLU A 53 0.66 -11.29 -15.94
CA GLU A 53 0.75 -11.54 -17.40
C GLU A 53 -0.32 -10.79 -18.21
N ASN A 54 -1.54 -10.71 -17.68
CA ASN A 54 -2.66 -10.03 -18.31
C ASN A 54 -2.69 -8.55 -17.94
N VAL A 55 -1.96 -7.75 -18.71
CA VAL A 55 -1.84 -6.30 -18.50
C VAL A 55 -2.93 -5.55 -19.21
N GLU A 56 -3.73 -4.77 -18.45
CA GLU A 56 -4.78 -3.87 -18.94
C GLU A 56 -4.34 -2.40 -18.79
N THR A 57 -4.93 -1.51 -19.60
CA THR A 57 -4.73 -0.07 -19.47
C THR A 57 -5.29 0.44 -18.15
N ALA A 58 -4.52 1.30 -17.46
CA ALA A 58 -4.91 1.90 -16.16
C ALA A 58 -5.29 0.87 -15.07
N MET A 59 -4.70 -0.32 -15.14
CA MET A 59 -4.87 -1.39 -14.16
C MET A 59 -4.40 -0.94 -12.76
N VAL A 60 -3.32 -0.18 -12.69
CA VAL A 60 -2.80 0.40 -11.45
C VAL A 60 -2.95 1.92 -11.48
N LYS A 61 -3.48 2.49 -10.39
CA LYS A 61 -3.69 3.93 -10.24
C LYS A 61 -2.88 4.44 -9.06
N ILE A 62 -2.00 5.45 -9.27
CA ILE A 62 -1.15 6.02 -8.23
C ILE A 62 -1.44 7.52 -8.08
N GLY A 63 -1.85 7.92 -6.87
CA GLY A 63 -2.09 9.32 -6.50
C GLY A 63 -3.43 9.87 -6.95
N PHE A 64 -4.39 9.00 -7.27
CA PHE A 64 -5.77 9.36 -7.60
C PHE A 64 -6.70 9.09 -6.41
N GLY A 65 -7.98 9.27 -6.61
CA GLY A 65 -9.00 9.11 -5.60
C GLY A 65 -9.33 10.43 -4.90
N ASP A 66 -10.35 10.40 -4.08
CA ASP A 66 -10.83 11.52 -3.28
C ASP A 66 -11.41 11.02 -1.97
N VAL A 67 -10.97 11.61 -0.88
CA VAL A 67 -11.54 11.40 0.45
C VAL A 67 -11.92 12.78 0.97
N GLY A 68 -13.22 13.05 1.10
CA GLY A 68 -13.80 14.39 1.20
C GLY A 68 -13.30 15.29 2.33
N HIS A 69 -12.59 14.72 3.32
CA HIS A 69 -12.01 15.50 4.43
C HIS A 69 -10.50 15.77 4.27
N TYR A 70 -9.91 15.43 3.11
CA TYR A 70 -8.52 15.77 2.80
C TYR A 70 -8.40 16.78 1.66
N ASP A 71 -7.55 17.77 1.85
CA ASP A 71 -7.25 18.74 0.78
C ASP A 71 -6.25 18.14 -0.22
N ARG A 72 -6.78 17.59 -1.30
CA ARG A 72 -5.99 17.07 -2.42
C ARG A 72 -5.01 18.07 -3.02
N LYS A 73 -5.19 19.37 -2.82
CA LYS A 73 -4.28 20.40 -3.34
C LYS A 73 -2.99 20.49 -2.55
N ARG A 74 -3.00 20.07 -1.30
CA ARG A 74 -1.84 20.13 -0.40
C ARG A 74 -1.14 18.80 -0.21
N SER A 75 -1.81 17.67 -0.45
CA SER A 75 -1.20 16.37 -0.29
C SER A 75 -0.54 15.87 -1.57
N ARG A 76 0.64 15.29 -1.43
CA ARG A 76 1.41 14.70 -2.53
C ARG A 76 1.67 13.22 -2.26
N THR A 77 1.31 12.39 -3.21
CA THR A 77 1.76 11.00 -3.22
C THR A 77 3.26 10.94 -3.46
N ILE A 78 3.97 10.08 -2.75
CA ILE A 78 5.41 9.87 -2.90
C ILE A 78 5.64 8.43 -3.36
N TRP A 79 6.39 8.29 -4.43
CA TRP A 79 6.90 7.02 -4.91
C TRP A 79 8.42 7.01 -4.76
N GLN A 80 8.91 6.24 -3.80
CA GLN A 80 10.33 6.02 -3.54
C GLN A 80 10.58 4.52 -3.51
N VAL A 81 11.07 3.98 -4.61
CA VAL A 81 11.24 2.53 -4.79
C VAL A 81 12.64 2.24 -5.32
N SER A 82 13.43 1.55 -4.50
CA SER A 82 14.72 0.95 -4.86
C SER A 82 14.70 -0.58 -4.78
N GLY A 83 13.71 -1.15 -4.09
CA GLY A 83 13.42 -2.58 -4.06
C GLY A 83 12.45 -3.02 -5.14
N THR A 84 11.54 -3.92 -4.81
CA THR A 84 10.55 -4.46 -5.75
C THR A 84 9.13 -4.19 -5.28
N VAL A 85 8.26 -3.74 -6.20
CA VAL A 85 6.81 -3.66 -5.99
C VAL A 85 6.12 -4.56 -7.00
N SER A 86 5.39 -5.57 -6.51
CA SER A 86 4.65 -6.52 -7.33
C SER A 86 3.14 -6.28 -7.20
N PHE A 87 2.45 -6.19 -8.33
CA PHE A 87 0.99 -6.07 -8.39
C PHE A 87 0.39 -7.37 -8.91
N GLY A 88 -0.48 -8.00 -8.13
CA GLY A 88 -1.21 -9.21 -8.52
C GLY A 88 -2.41 -8.96 -9.44
N GLY A 89 -2.79 -7.71 -9.64
CA GLY A 89 -3.94 -7.32 -10.46
C GLY A 89 -4.21 -5.82 -10.39
N LYS A 90 -5.48 -5.45 -10.45
CA LYS A 90 -5.90 -4.06 -10.27
C LYS A 90 -5.51 -3.55 -8.89
N ALA A 91 -5.01 -2.31 -8.85
CA ALA A 91 -4.64 -1.68 -7.59
C ALA A 91 -4.84 -0.16 -7.63
N SER A 92 -5.20 0.40 -6.47
CA SER A 92 -5.33 1.84 -6.28
C SER A 92 -4.51 2.29 -5.07
N ILE A 93 -3.57 3.18 -5.30
CA ILE A 93 -2.80 3.88 -4.27
C ILE A 93 -3.28 5.33 -4.29
N GLY A 94 -4.11 5.68 -3.31
CA GLY A 94 -4.81 6.95 -3.27
C GLY A 94 -3.91 8.17 -3.06
N HIS A 95 -4.50 9.34 -3.19
CA HIS A 95 -3.77 10.61 -3.08
C HIS A 95 -3.10 10.78 -1.71
N GLY A 96 -1.99 11.49 -1.67
CA GLY A 96 -1.24 11.76 -0.44
C GLY A 96 -0.51 10.56 0.15
N SER A 97 -0.71 9.36 -0.39
CA SER A 97 -0.07 8.14 0.11
C SER A 97 1.42 8.10 -0.22
N LYS A 98 2.21 7.46 0.63
CA LYS A 98 3.66 7.45 0.54
C LYS A 98 4.17 6.02 0.56
N LEU A 99 4.94 5.64 -0.47
CA LEU A 99 5.62 4.36 -0.56
C LEU A 99 7.12 4.58 -0.49
N SER A 100 7.76 3.96 0.51
CA SER A 100 9.22 3.86 0.64
C SER A 100 9.58 2.38 0.66
N VAL A 101 10.05 1.85 -0.47
CA VAL A 101 10.26 0.41 -0.66
C VAL A 101 11.72 0.15 -1.03
N ARG A 102 12.43 -0.49 -0.11
CA ARG A 102 13.80 -1.01 -0.31
C ARG A 102 13.80 -2.53 -0.43
N GLY A 103 12.82 -3.19 0.19
CA GLY A 103 12.58 -4.62 0.16
C GLY A 103 11.60 -5.04 -0.92
N HIS A 104 10.71 -5.97 -0.59
CA HIS A 104 9.68 -6.48 -1.50
C HIS A 104 8.27 -6.14 -0.96
N LEU A 105 7.55 -5.30 -1.69
CA LEU A 105 6.14 -5.00 -1.45
C LEU A 105 5.27 -5.76 -2.46
N SER A 106 4.44 -6.68 -1.99
CA SER A 106 3.47 -7.40 -2.81
C SER A 106 2.05 -6.92 -2.52
N LEU A 107 1.35 -6.48 -3.56
CA LEU A 107 -0.03 -6.02 -3.52
C LEU A 107 -0.90 -6.96 -4.36
N GLY A 108 -1.76 -7.73 -3.72
CA GLY A 108 -2.69 -8.64 -4.39
C GLY A 108 -3.66 -7.93 -5.34
N ALA A 109 -4.42 -8.71 -6.10
CA ALA A 109 -5.45 -8.15 -6.98
C ALA A 109 -6.52 -7.40 -6.18
N ASP A 110 -7.06 -6.33 -6.77
CA ASP A 110 -8.09 -5.46 -6.21
C ASP A 110 -7.69 -4.76 -4.89
N PHE A 111 -6.37 -4.51 -4.74
CA PHE A 111 -5.84 -3.75 -3.62
C PHE A 111 -6.26 -2.28 -3.68
N ASN A 112 -6.82 -1.76 -2.60
CA ASN A 112 -7.26 -0.36 -2.51
C ASN A 112 -6.75 0.31 -1.23
N MET A 113 -5.90 1.32 -1.38
CA MET A 113 -5.45 2.23 -0.32
C MET A 113 -5.99 3.62 -0.60
N THR A 114 -6.93 4.12 0.23
CA THR A 114 -7.77 5.27 -0.14
C THR A 114 -7.05 6.61 -0.14
N ALA A 115 -6.34 6.99 0.93
CA ALA A 115 -5.61 8.26 1.00
C ALA A 115 -4.61 8.31 2.16
N GLU A 116 -3.63 9.23 2.07
CA GLU A 116 -2.72 9.69 3.14
C GLU A 116 -2.04 8.58 3.96
N SER A 117 -1.98 7.37 3.44
CA SER A 117 -1.37 6.23 4.12
C SER A 117 0.10 6.06 3.72
N THR A 118 0.89 5.44 4.59
CA THR A 118 2.33 5.27 4.38
C THR A 118 2.71 3.80 4.49
N ILE A 119 3.46 3.30 3.50
CA ILE A 119 4.09 1.98 3.53
C ILE A 119 5.61 2.18 3.51
N VAL A 120 6.28 1.69 4.56
CA VAL A 120 7.74 1.62 4.66
C VAL A 120 8.14 0.15 4.66
N CYS A 121 8.69 -0.31 3.54
CA CYS A 121 9.06 -1.70 3.33
C CYS A 121 10.57 -1.82 3.18
N ALA A 122 11.23 -2.32 4.22
CA ALA A 122 12.67 -2.56 4.21
C ALA A 122 13.01 -4.02 3.90
N LYS A 123 12.15 -4.96 4.29
CA LYS A 123 12.31 -6.38 4.09
C LYS A 123 11.23 -6.95 3.19
N GLU A 124 10.02 -7.10 3.72
CA GLU A 124 8.90 -7.72 3.01
C GLU A 124 7.55 -7.32 3.62
N ILE A 125 6.66 -6.82 2.78
CA ILE A 125 5.26 -6.56 3.14
C ILE A 125 4.38 -7.17 2.05
N SER A 126 3.42 -8.01 2.44
CA SER A 126 2.49 -8.63 1.52
C SER A 126 1.04 -8.38 1.92
N PHE A 127 0.24 -8.02 0.93
CA PHE A 127 -1.22 -7.96 1.00
C PHE A 127 -1.81 -8.96 0.03
N GLY A 128 -2.76 -9.74 0.49
CA GLY A 128 -3.56 -10.62 -0.34
C GLY A 128 -4.48 -9.84 -1.28
N ARG A 129 -5.33 -10.56 -1.99
CA ARG A 129 -6.34 -9.96 -2.89
C ARG A 129 -7.45 -9.26 -2.10
N ASP A 130 -8.08 -8.25 -2.74
CA ASP A 130 -9.28 -7.58 -2.25
C ASP A 130 -9.11 -6.93 -0.86
N CYS A 131 -7.95 -6.31 -0.64
CA CYS A 131 -7.65 -5.58 0.58
C CYS A 131 -8.04 -4.11 0.47
N LEU A 132 -8.75 -3.60 1.49
CA LEU A 132 -9.14 -2.20 1.62
C LEU A 132 -8.41 -1.54 2.79
N LEU A 133 -7.57 -0.57 2.50
CA LEU A 133 -6.95 0.32 3.47
C LEU A 133 -7.69 1.65 3.46
N SER A 134 -8.26 2.04 4.60
CA SER A 134 -8.82 3.37 4.79
C SER A 134 -7.71 4.43 4.73
N TRP A 135 -7.78 5.49 5.45
CA TRP A 135 -6.82 6.62 5.41
C TRP A 135 -5.97 6.71 6.67
N ASP A 136 -4.85 7.45 6.60
CA ASP A 136 -3.92 7.67 7.73
C ASP A 136 -3.36 6.36 8.33
N ILE A 137 -3.07 5.39 7.49
CA ILE A 137 -2.53 4.10 7.93
C ILE A 137 -1.00 4.13 7.79
N LEU A 138 -0.31 3.59 8.78
CA LEU A 138 1.12 3.29 8.70
C LEU A 138 1.34 1.77 8.68
N VAL A 139 2.06 1.29 7.67
CA VAL A 139 2.54 -0.09 7.59
C VAL A 139 4.06 -0.05 7.50
N MET A 140 4.77 -0.66 8.47
CA MET A 140 6.20 -0.52 8.59
C MET A 140 6.85 -1.80 9.13
N ASP A 141 7.68 -2.46 8.32
CA ASP A 141 8.33 -3.73 8.65
C ASP A 141 9.72 -3.58 9.29
N THR A 142 10.13 -2.36 9.57
CA THR A 142 11.44 -1.98 10.11
C THR A 142 11.31 -0.94 11.22
N ASP A 143 12.31 -0.83 12.09
CA ASP A 143 12.45 0.29 13.04
C ASP A 143 13.38 1.39 12.48
N GLU A 144 13.85 1.27 11.22
CA GLU A 144 14.83 2.16 10.56
C GLU A 144 16.21 2.18 11.25
N HIS A 145 16.26 2.10 12.58
CA HIS A 145 17.49 2.16 13.38
C HIS A 145 17.75 0.84 14.10
N PRO A 146 18.95 0.25 13.97
CA PRO A 146 19.30 -0.97 14.69
C PRO A 146 19.48 -0.68 16.19
N LEU A 147 18.98 -1.59 17.02
CA LEU A 147 19.23 -1.63 18.45
C LEU A 147 20.16 -2.81 18.76
N TYR A 148 21.13 -2.59 19.63
CA TYR A 148 22.10 -3.61 20.04
C TYR A 148 22.01 -3.86 21.55
N ASN A 149 22.19 -5.11 21.95
CA ASN A 149 22.36 -5.47 23.35
C ASN A 149 23.81 -5.17 23.84
N LYS A 150 24.11 -5.50 25.08
CA LYS A 150 25.45 -5.27 25.66
C LYS A 150 26.55 -6.13 25.03
N GLU A 151 26.15 -7.24 24.40
CA GLU A 151 27.02 -8.17 23.69
C GLU A 151 27.22 -7.74 22.22
N ASN A 152 26.69 -6.56 21.81
CA ASN A 152 26.78 -5.99 20.49
C ASN A 152 26.01 -6.80 19.41
N GLU A 153 24.98 -7.55 19.81
CA GLU A 153 24.09 -8.28 18.91
C GLU A 153 22.85 -7.43 18.56
N ARG A 154 22.46 -7.38 17.29
CA ARG A 154 21.24 -6.66 16.87
C ARG A 154 20.00 -7.36 17.39
N ILE A 155 19.23 -6.68 18.25
CA ILE A 155 18.05 -7.23 18.92
C ILE A 155 16.71 -6.89 18.24
N ASN A 156 16.71 -5.99 17.24
CA ASN A 156 15.50 -5.55 16.55
C ASN A 156 15.57 -5.76 15.03
N PRO A 157 15.78 -6.98 14.53
CA PRO A 157 15.80 -7.23 13.08
C PRO A 157 14.45 -6.88 12.46
N ASP A 158 14.50 -6.53 11.16
CA ASP A 158 13.32 -6.31 10.36
C ASP A 158 12.54 -7.63 10.20
N LYS A 159 11.19 -7.58 10.28
CA LYS A 159 10.32 -8.75 10.17
C LYS A 159 9.21 -8.48 9.17
N ALA A 160 8.90 -9.48 8.34
CA ALA A 160 7.83 -9.36 7.36
C ALA A 160 6.48 -9.00 8.01
N ILE A 161 5.64 -8.32 7.22
CA ILE A 161 4.23 -8.09 7.54
C ILE A 161 3.42 -8.85 6.50
N ILE A 162 2.46 -9.66 6.96
CA ILE A 162 1.62 -10.48 6.12
C ILE A 162 0.15 -10.13 6.38
N VAL A 163 -0.54 -9.68 5.35
CA VAL A 163 -1.98 -9.41 5.38
C VAL A 163 -2.65 -10.34 4.38
N GLY A 164 -3.61 -11.11 4.85
CA GLY A 164 -4.36 -12.07 4.06
C GLY A 164 -5.28 -11.44 3.02
N ASN A 165 -6.18 -12.26 2.49
CA ASN A 165 -7.15 -11.84 1.48
C ASN A 165 -8.37 -11.19 2.14
N HIS A 166 -9.02 -10.27 1.42
CA HIS A 166 -10.27 -9.66 1.85
C HIS A 166 -10.19 -9.06 3.26
N VAL A 167 -9.13 -8.24 3.48
CA VAL A 167 -8.90 -7.59 4.77
C VAL A 167 -9.23 -6.11 4.67
N TRP A 168 -10.06 -5.63 5.59
CA TRP A 168 -10.33 -4.20 5.76
C TRP A 168 -9.54 -3.63 6.93
N ILE A 169 -8.66 -2.67 6.66
CA ILE A 169 -7.91 -1.92 7.66
C ILE A 169 -8.55 -0.54 7.83
N GLY A 170 -9.12 -0.30 9.01
CA GLY A 170 -9.73 0.97 9.39
C GLY A 170 -8.73 2.12 9.44
N CYS A 171 -9.21 3.35 9.45
CA CYS A 171 -8.35 4.53 9.46
C CYS A 171 -7.47 4.62 10.72
N LYS A 172 -6.31 5.29 10.59
CA LYS A 172 -5.36 5.52 11.69
C LYS A 172 -4.82 4.24 12.33
N CYS A 173 -4.85 3.12 11.62
CA CYS A 173 -4.21 1.89 12.07
C CYS A 173 -2.70 1.95 11.84
N VAL A 174 -1.98 1.21 12.68
CA VAL A 174 -0.52 1.02 12.58
C VAL A 174 -0.23 -0.47 12.53
N LEU A 175 0.37 -0.95 11.44
CA LEU A 175 0.88 -2.31 11.33
C LEU A 175 2.39 -2.28 11.41
N LEU A 176 2.95 -2.95 12.42
CA LEU A 176 4.39 -2.98 12.66
C LEU A 176 4.97 -4.34 12.29
N LYS A 177 6.29 -4.38 12.17
CA LYS A 177 7.06 -5.57 11.80
C LYS A 177 6.64 -6.82 12.58
N GLY A 178 6.44 -7.91 11.86
CA GLY A 178 5.96 -9.19 12.39
C GLY A 178 4.44 -9.26 12.60
N ALA A 179 3.67 -8.28 12.13
CA ALA A 179 2.21 -8.37 12.14
C ALA A 179 1.73 -9.37 11.09
N GLU A 180 0.81 -10.23 11.47
CA GLU A 180 0.08 -11.13 10.58
C GLU A 180 -1.42 -10.95 10.81
N VAL A 181 -2.13 -10.59 9.75
CA VAL A 181 -3.59 -10.41 9.74
C VAL A 181 -4.20 -11.46 8.80
N PRO A 182 -5.01 -12.39 9.29
CA PRO A 182 -5.57 -13.45 8.47
C PRO A 182 -6.66 -12.97 7.51
N ASP A 183 -7.06 -13.85 6.61
CA ASP A 183 -8.12 -13.60 5.63
C ASP A 183 -9.43 -13.14 6.30
N ASN A 184 -10.26 -12.42 5.55
CA ASN A 184 -11.62 -12.03 5.95
C ASN A 184 -11.69 -11.27 7.30
N THR A 185 -10.65 -10.51 7.61
CA THR A 185 -10.52 -9.80 8.89
C THR A 185 -10.73 -8.31 8.73
N VAL A 186 -11.35 -7.69 9.74
CA VAL A 186 -11.43 -6.23 9.88
C VAL A 186 -10.50 -5.80 11.01
N VAL A 187 -9.61 -4.86 10.72
CA VAL A 187 -8.82 -4.16 11.73
C VAL A 187 -9.52 -2.83 12.03
N ALA A 188 -10.08 -2.70 13.24
CA ALA A 188 -10.83 -1.53 13.65
C ALA A 188 -9.94 -0.27 13.67
N ALA A 189 -10.54 0.89 13.40
CA ALA A 189 -9.82 2.16 13.37
C ALA A 189 -8.97 2.42 14.62
N GLY A 190 -7.79 3.00 14.44
CA GLY A 190 -6.86 3.33 15.53
C GLY A 190 -6.13 2.15 16.16
N THR A 191 -6.22 0.96 15.58
CA THR A 191 -5.59 -0.26 16.11
C THR A 191 -4.10 -0.32 15.78
N MET A 192 -3.28 -0.78 16.76
CA MET A 192 -1.87 -1.06 16.53
C MET A 192 -1.63 -2.58 16.51
N VAL A 193 -1.35 -3.13 15.34
CA VAL A 193 -1.05 -4.56 15.13
C VAL A 193 0.46 -4.77 15.08
N LYS A 194 0.97 -5.61 16.01
CA LYS A 194 2.39 -6.00 16.08
C LYS A 194 2.59 -7.49 16.40
N SER A 195 1.54 -8.27 16.26
CA SER A 195 1.48 -9.70 16.59
C SER A 195 0.62 -10.44 15.58
N ASN A 196 0.63 -11.75 15.66
CA ASN A 196 -0.06 -12.63 14.75
C ASN A 196 -1.44 -12.97 15.28
N PHE A 197 -2.42 -12.96 14.38
CA PHE A 197 -3.78 -13.43 14.60
C PHE A 197 -4.02 -14.60 13.65
N SER A 198 -4.56 -15.70 14.15
CA SER A 198 -4.70 -16.94 13.38
C SER A 198 -6.12 -17.25 12.90
N ASN A 199 -7.13 -16.58 13.45
CA ASN A 199 -8.52 -16.86 13.08
C ASN A 199 -8.97 -15.86 12.00
N GLU A 200 -9.75 -16.35 11.06
CA GLU A 200 -10.46 -15.56 10.05
C GLU A 200 -11.82 -15.05 10.57
N TYR A 201 -12.51 -14.25 9.75
CA TYR A 201 -13.88 -13.75 10.02
C TYR A 201 -14.01 -13.03 11.36
N GLN A 202 -13.07 -12.14 11.66
CA GLN A 202 -13.02 -11.46 12.95
C GLN A 202 -12.79 -9.96 12.81
N VAL A 203 -13.11 -9.24 13.89
CA VAL A 203 -12.71 -7.85 14.10
C VAL A 203 -11.61 -7.82 15.15
N ILE A 204 -10.47 -7.24 14.78
CA ILE A 204 -9.34 -6.99 15.69
C ILE A 204 -9.36 -5.50 16.03
N GLY A 205 -9.17 -5.13 17.28
CA GLY A 205 -9.16 -3.72 17.66
C GLY A 205 -8.43 -3.42 18.95
N GLY A 206 -8.01 -2.17 19.10
CA GLY A 206 -7.40 -1.64 20.32
C GLY A 206 -5.87 -1.59 20.32
N ASN A 207 -5.31 -1.14 21.45
CA ASN A 207 -3.88 -1.12 21.76
C ASN A 207 -3.69 -1.40 23.27
N PRO A 208 -3.26 -2.61 23.66
CA PRO A 208 -2.92 -3.76 22.80
C PRO A 208 -4.12 -4.29 22.00
N PRO A 209 -3.89 -4.85 20.79
CA PRO A 209 -4.96 -5.36 19.96
C PRO A 209 -5.55 -6.65 20.52
N ALA A 210 -6.88 -6.76 20.44
CA ALA A 210 -7.64 -7.95 20.86
C ALA A 210 -8.74 -8.26 19.84
N ILE A 211 -9.26 -9.47 19.89
CA ILE A 211 -10.43 -9.87 19.10
C ILE A 211 -11.68 -9.25 19.73
N LEU A 212 -12.35 -8.35 18.98
CA LEU A 212 -13.56 -7.66 19.42
C LEU A 212 -14.84 -8.41 19.04
N LYS A 213 -14.83 -9.05 17.85
CA LYS A 213 -15.96 -9.82 17.31
C LYS A 213 -15.44 -11.00 16.52
N ARG A 214 -16.26 -12.04 16.40
CA ARG A 214 -16.03 -13.22 15.56
C ARG A 214 -17.23 -13.41 14.62
N ASP A 215 -17.05 -14.26 13.62
CA ASP A 215 -18.09 -14.68 12.68
C ASP A 215 -18.72 -13.47 11.96
N ILE A 216 -17.86 -12.51 11.56
CA ILE A 216 -18.28 -11.32 10.82
C ILE A 216 -18.11 -11.51 9.32
N ARG A 217 -18.85 -10.73 8.57
CA ARG A 217 -18.63 -10.49 7.14
C ARG A 217 -18.64 -8.98 6.90
N TRP A 218 -17.80 -8.52 6.00
CA TRP A 218 -17.78 -7.13 5.55
C TRP A 218 -17.86 -7.08 4.02
N GLU A 219 -18.32 -5.98 3.47
CA GLU A 219 -18.44 -5.74 2.02
C GLU A 219 -17.94 -4.32 1.71
N HIS A 220 -17.47 -4.10 0.47
CA HIS A 220 -17.02 -2.79 -0.03
C HIS A 220 -18.15 -1.79 -0.17
#